data_e05065bd5dcdbe13ba0dceded28f609a
#
_entry.id   e05065bd5dcdbe13ba0dceded28f609a
#
_cell.length_a   1.000
_cell.length_b   1.000
_cell.length_c   1.000
_cell.angle_alpha   90.00
_cell.angle_beta   90.00
_cell.angle_gamma   90.00
#
_symmetry.space_group_name_H-M   'P 1'
#
loop_
_entity.id
_entity.type
_entity.pdbx_description
1 polymer ?
#
loop_
_entity_poly.entity_id
_entity_poly.type
_entity_poly.pdbx_seq_one_letter_code
_entity_poly.pdbx_strand_id
1 'polypeptide(L)'
;MQQLKTNLFLLKGVLLLSIAAAQPERTSEIQRLSKALQFETISDYDSSTFNPVVYKNFIYYLQQVFPLTHQKLEFRIINEYSLVYYWKGTDAKRAPALFLGHYDVVPAEASTLKQWSHPPFSGYIDNEWIWGRGTIDNKFLVMALLESAEKLLKENFTPRQDIYFAFGHDEEIGGEQGALKVAEYFKTKNLEFDMILDEGGIMVKDVFPGITKTIALIATAEKGDMNIEMSVFEKGGHSSVPPKETSIDVLSKAILKLNKHPMPARLQQPTIEMLNILAPHFDGKTRFALRHRRLFRKKIIKKLTDNQGTNALLRTVISTTMLRGGSKENSLPTFAAVNLNVRILQGDSIESVMQHIYKITNDPRVQLTLKRSYHNPSSITLSNGKAWQVLSNTIKENWPDIIISPLVAPGTTDSRHYSSLSKNILRFIPVTVDNESKEQIHGINERISIIEYRKSILFYTELIKKISAEF
;
A
#
# COMPACT_ATOMS: atom_id res chain seq x y z
N MET A 1 69.41 49.64 46.45
CA MET A 1 68.58 49.00 47.50
C MET A 1 67.17 48.87 46.99
N GLN A 2 66.82 47.70 46.56
CA GLN A 2 65.64 46.92 47.02
C GLN A 2 64.35 47.62 46.84
N GLN A 3 63.28 47.03 46.17
CA GLN A 3 62.75 45.69 46.31
C GLN A 3 61.88 45.34 45.12
N LEU A 4 61.91 44.07 44.73
CA LEU A 4 60.97 43.41 43.88
C LEU A 4 59.55 43.52 44.44
N LYS A 5 58.57 43.79 43.60
CA LYS A 5 57.16 43.38 43.79
C LYS A 5 56.67 42.64 42.56
N THR A 6 56.50 41.37 42.79
CA THR A 6 55.92 40.37 41.89
C THR A 6 54.43 40.65 41.77
N ASN A 7 53.93 40.92 40.57
CA ASN A 7 52.48 40.93 40.24
C ASN A 7 52.12 39.63 39.60
N LEU A 8 51.38 38.86 40.35
CA LEU A 8 50.76 37.59 39.93
C LEU A 8 49.48 37.91 39.08
N PHE A 9 49.60 37.77 37.80
CA PHE A 9 48.38 37.79 36.91
C PHE A 9 47.72 36.42 36.90
N LEU A 10 46.60 36.33 37.60
CA LEU A 10 45.67 35.19 37.50
C LEU A 10 44.98 35.23 36.13
N LEU A 11 45.43 34.40 35.20
CA LEU A 11 44.70 34.07 33.97
C LEU A 11 43.53 33.16 34.35
N LYS A 12 42.30 33.70 34.41
CA LYS A 12 41.09 32.91 34.41
C LYS A 12 40.88 32.37 33.00
N GLY A 13 41.35 31.17 32.75
CA GLY A 13 40.96 30.41 31.56
C GLY A 13 39.50 30.01 31.66
N VAL A 14 38.63 30.66 30.92
CA VAL A 14 37.25 30.19 30.67
C VAL A 14 37.37 29.03 29.71
N LEU A 15 37.23 27.82 30.23
CA LEU A 15 37.11 26.61 29.47
C LEU A 15 35.68 26.61 28.86
N LEU A 16 35.53 27.13 27.66
CA LEU A 16 34.33 26.93 26.86
C LEU A 16 34.27 25.44 26.49
N LEU A 17 33.59 24.64 27.32
CA LEU A 17 33.09 23.34 26.93
C LEU A 17 32.04 23.58 25.84
N SER A 18 32.43 23.49 24.58
CA SER A 18 31.52 23.29 23.47
C SER A 18 30.88 21.92 23.71
N ILE A 19 29.65 21.94 24.26
CA ILE A 19 28.74 20.78 24.15
C ILE A 19 28.43 20.68 22.65
N ALA A 20 29.25 19.93 21.91
CA ALA A 20 28.85 19.41 20.63
C ALA A 20 27.63 18.56 20.93
N ALA A 21 26.43 19.07 20.55
CA ALA A 21 25.25 18.26 20.53
C ALA A 21 25.62 17.03 19.69
N ALA A 22 25.72 15.88 20.35
CA ALA A 22 25.97 14.62 19.65
C ALA A 22 24.87 14.48 18.62
N GLN A 23 25.23 14.62 17.35
CA GLN A 23 24.30 14.25 16.28
C GLN A 23 23.85 12.82 16.59
N PRO A 24 22.52 12.53 16.53
CA PRO A 24 22.06 11.18 16.80
C PRO A 24 22.87 10.24 15.93
N GLU A 25 23.50 9.28 16.57
CA GLU A 25 24.36 8.29 15.90
C GLU A 25 23.54 7.64 14.81
N ARG A 26 23.92 7.89 13.56
CA ARG A 26 23.20 7.32 12.39
C ARG A 26 23.40 5.83 12.45
N THR A 27 22.38 5.12 12.89
CA THR A 27 22.46 3.68 13.08
C THR A 27 22.53 2.97 11.73
N SER A 28 23.09 1.76 11.71
CA SER A 28 23.30 1.01 10.48
C SER A 28 22.01 0.67 9.75
N GLU A 29 20.85 0.48 10.45
CA GLU A 29 19.56 0.22 9.82
C GLU A 29 19.04 1.41 9.01
N ILE A 30 19.25 2.64 9.50
CA ILE A 30 18.86 3.86 8.81
C ILE A 30 19.68 4.02 7.51
N GLN A 31 20.99 3.78 7.60
CA GLN A 31 21.88 3.84 6.44
C GLN A 31 21.54 2.74 5.41
N ARG A 32 21.15 1.55 5.88
CA ARG A 32 20.74 0.46 4.99
C ARG A 32 19.46 0.82 4.23
N LEU A 33 18.43 1.38 4.90
CA LEU A 33 17.24 1.85 4.19
C LEU A 33 17.58 2.97 3.20
N SER A 34 18.34 3.99 3.64
CA SER A 34 18.77 5.08 2.76
C SER A 34 19.47 4.57 1.50
N LYS A 35 20.38 3.59 1.64
CA LYS A 35 21.04 2.98 0.48
C LYS A 35 20.08 2.16 -0.40
N ALA A 36 19.12 1.44 0.19
CA ALA A 36 18.10 0.70 -0.53
C ALA A 36 17.23 1.60 -1.43
N LEU A 37 16.93 2.83 -0.98
CA LEU A 37 16.17 3.81 -1.76
C LEU A 37 16.93 4.36 -2.97
N GLN A 38 18.26 4.22 -3.02
CA GLN A 38 19.09 4.67 -4.15
C GLN A 38 19.06 3.73 -5.35
N PHE A 39 18.48 2.55 -5.21
CA PHE A 39 18.25 1.65 -6.33
C PHE A 39 16.92 2.00 -7.00
N GLU A 40 16.98 2.49 -8.22
CA GLU A 40 15.81 2.86 -9.03
C GLU A 40 15.14 1.61 -9.61
N THR A 41 14.59 0.75 -8.76
CA THR A 41 13.86 -0.47 -9.15
C THR A 41 12.45 -0.09 -9.63
N ILE A 42 12.39 0.68 -10.69
CA ILE A 42 11.15 1.16 -11.28
C ILE A 42 10.52 0.05 -12.11
N SER A 43 9.27 -0.30 -11.81
CA SER A 43 8.41 -1.12 -12.67
C SER A 43 7.47 -0.22 -13.47
N ASP A 44 7.34 -0.51 -14.76
CA ASP A 44 6.47 0.21 -15.68
C ASP A 44 5.85 -0.79 -16.66
N TYR A 45 4.66 -0.48 -17.16
CA TYR A 45 4.01 -1.22 -18.25
C TYR A 45 4.81 -1.18 -19.56
N ASP A 46 5.62 -0.15 -19.76
CA ASP A 46 6.60 -0.08 -20.84
C ASP A 46 7.85 -0.88 -20.48
N SER A 47 7.94 -2.10 -20.96
CA SER A 47 9.09 -2.99 -20.71
C SER A 47 10.43 -2.42 -21.20
N SER A 48 10.42 -1.38 -22.05
CA SER A 48 11.66 -0.73 -22.50
C SER A 48 12.34 0.10 -21.40
N THR A 49 11.60 0.47 -20.34
CA THR A 49 12.11 1.19 -19.18
C THR A 49 12.69 0.26 -18.10
N PHE A 50 12.43 -1.04 -18.18
CA PHE A 50 12.91 -2.01 -17.19
C PHE A 50 14.43 -2.15 -17.23
N ASN A 51 15.07 -1.93 -16.09
CA ASN A 51 16.53 -2.02 -15.95
C ASN A 51 16.95 -3.23 -15.09
N PRO A 52 17.23 -4.39 -15.67
CA PRO A 52 17.57 -5.62 -14.95
C PRO A 52 18.81 -5.50 -14.07
N VAL A 53 19.74 -4.61 -14.43
CA VAL A 53 20.98 -4.41 -13.67
C VAL A 53 20.71 -3.81 -12.30
N VAL A 54 19.77 -2.86 -12.21
CA VAL A 54 19.40 -2.22 -10.94
C VAL A 54 18.75 -3.23 -10.00
N TYR A 55 17.87 -4.10 -10.52
CA TYR A 55 17.24 -5.15 -9.72
C TYR A 55 18.27 -6.16 -9.19
N LYS A 56 19.18 -6.63 -10.02
CA LYS A 56 20.27 -7.55 -9.62
C LYS A 56 21.19 -6.89 -8.59
N ASN A 57 21.52 -5.63 -8.75
CA ASN A 57 22.33 -4.87 -7.79
C ASN A 57 21.62 -4.71 -6.44
N PHE A 58 20.30 -4.48 -6.43
CA PHE A 58 19.52 -4.43 -5.21
C PHE A 58 19.51 -5.78 -4.49
N ILE A 59 19.28 -6.88 -5.21
CA ILE A 59 19.35 -8.24 -4.64
C ILE A 59 20.74 -8.52 -4.05
N TYR A 60 21.79 -8.19 -4.78
CA TYR A 60 23.17 -8.33 -4.29
C TYR A 60 23.40 -7.47 -3.03
N TYR A 61 22.89 -6.24 -3.00
CA TYR A 61 22.97 -5.38 -1.84
C TYR A 61 22.31 -6.02 -0.60
N LEU A 62 21.11 -6.59 -0.73
CA LEU A 62 20.46 -7.28 0.38
C LEU A 62 21.31 -8.43 0.93
N GLN A 63 21.96 -9.20 0.06
CA GLN A 63 22.86 -10.28 0.48
C GLN A 63 24.06 -9.77 1.29
N GLN A 64 24.58 -8.59 0.95
CA GLN A 64 25.73 -8.00 1.66
C GLN A 64 25.34 -7.44 3.04
N VAL A 65 24.16 -6.84 3.18
CA VAL A 65 23.77 -6.13 4.40
C VAL A 65 22.99 -6.98 5.41
N PHE A 66 22.50 -8.16 5.00
CA PHE A 66 21.82 -9.14 5.85
C PHE A 66 22.51 -10.51 5.81
N PRO A 67 23.78 -10.60 6.28
CA PRO A 67 24.57 -11.82 6.11
C PRO A 67 24.02 -13.02 6.89
N LEU A 68 23.48 -12.86 8.10
CA LEU A 68 22.92 -13.98 8.85
C LEU A 68 21.63 -14.49 8.24
N THR A 69 20.79 -13.60 7.73
CA THR A 69 19.57 -13.97 7.01
C THR A 69 19.91 -14.84 5.79
N HIS A 70 20.89 -14.44 4.98
CA HIS A 70 21.30 -15.22 3.80
C HIS A 70 22.12 -16.47 4.13
N GLN A 71 22.74 -16.54 5.31
CA GLN A 71 23.47 -17.72 5.76
C GLN A 71 22.56 -18.78 6.39
N LYS A 72 21.52 -18.34 7.15
CA LYS A 72 20.72 -19.24 8.00
C LYS A 72 19.34 -19.56 7.43
N LEU A 73 18.78 -18.72 6.57
CA LEU A 73 17.53 -18.96 5.88
C LEU A 73 17.77 -19.56 4.50
N GLU A 74 16.88 -20.40 4.03
CA GLU A 74 16.88 -20.83 2.63
C GLU A 74 16.39 -19.68 1.77
N PHE A 75 17.25 -19.23 0.84
CA PHE A 75 16.98 -18.11 -0.07
C PHE A 75 16.79 -18.60 -1.50
N ARG A 76 15.75 -18.13 -2.16
CA ARG A 76 15.44 -18.43 -3.56
C ARG A 76 15.05 -17.18 -4.32
N ILE A 77 15.45 -17.13 -5.58
CA ILE A 77 14.99 -16.13 -6.53
C ILE A 77 14.00 -16.82 -7.47
N ILE A 78 12.80 -16.29 -7.55
CA ILE A 78 11.72 -16.77 -8.41
C ILE A 78 11.57 -15.81 -9.59
N ASN A 79 11.48 -16.35 -10.79
CA ASN A 79 11.35 -15.57 -12.01
C ASN A 79 12.36 -14.41 -12.11
N GLU A 80 13.63 -14.70 -11.87
CA GLU A 80 14.83 -13.84 -11.95
C GLU A 80 14.94 -12.72 -10.90
N TYR A 81 13.85 -12.21 -10.35
CA TYR A 81 13.91 -11.03 -9.48
C TYR A 81 13.11 -11.15 -8.19
N SER A 82 12.02 -11.91 -8.11
CA SER A 82 11.27 -12.04 -6.85
C SER A 82 11.97 -12.91 -5.84
N LEU A 83 11.94 -12.50 -4.58
CA LEU A 83 12.75 -13.09 -3.51
C LEU A 83 11.86 -13.89 -2.56
N VAL A 84 12.29 -15.10 -2.21
CA VAL A 84 11.65 -15.94 -1.19
C VAL A 84 12.71 -16.34 -0.18
N TYR A 85 12.42 -16.06 1.09
CA TYR A 85 13.20 -16.54 2.23
C TYR A 85 12.36 -17.52 3.03
N TYR A 86 12.94 -18.66 3.34
CA TYR A 86 12.31 -19.70 4.15
C TYR A 86 13.08 -19.88 5.45
N TRP A 87 12.42 -19.58 6.57
CA TRP A 87 12.94 -19.78 7.91
C TRP A 87 12.27 -20.99 8.52
N LYS A 88 13.02 -22.09 8.61
CA LYS A 88 12.54 -23.36 9.13
C LYS A 88 12.19 -23.26 10.61
N GLY A 89 10.99 -23.68 10.98
CA GLY A 89 10.52 -23.80 12.33
C GLY A 89 10.95 -25.12 13.01
N THR A 90 10.68 -25.22 14.30
CA THR A 90 10.95 -26.41 15.11
C THR A 90 9.80 -27.42 15.09
N ASP A 91 8.60 -27.03 14.65
CA ASP A 91 7.39 -27.85 14.62
C ASP A 91 6.75 -27.87 13.22
N ALA A 92 7.14 -28.85 12.43
CA ALA A 92 6.65 -29.04 11.06
C ALA A 92 5.15 -29.39 10.94
N LYS A 93 4.43 -29.58 12.06
CA LYS A 93 2.99 -29.82 12.04
C LYS A 93 2.17 -28.52 12.00
N ARG A 94 2.80 -27.40 12.26
CA ARG A 94 2.16 -26.09 12.22
C ARG A 94 2.18 -25.54 10.81
N ALA A 95 1.07 -24.98 10.38
CA ALA A 95 1.03 -24.28 9.10
C ALA A 95 1.90 -23.03 9.16
N PRO A 96 2.62 -22.70 8.07
CA PRO A 96 3.55 -21.58 8.03
C PRO A 96 2.84 -20.22 8.07
N ALA A 97 3.60 -19.18 8.42
CA ALA A 97 3.22 -17.79 8.22
C ALA A 97 3.99 -17.18 7.04
N LEU A 98 3.35 -16.26 6.31
CA LEU A 98 3.94 -15.55 5.17
C LEU A 98 3.84 -14.04 5.37
N PHE A 99 4.98 -13.36 5.21
CA PHE A 99 5.07 -11.91 5.13
C PHE A 99 5.37 -11.51 3.69
N LEU A 100 4.57 -10.61 3.15
CA LEU A 100 4.71 -10.07 1.81
C LEU A 100 5.28 -8.66 1.85
N GLY A 101 5.78 -8.22 0.73
CA GLY A 101 6.20 -6.87 0.42
C GLY A 101 6.71 -6.81 -1.01
N HIS A 102 6.99 -5.62 -1.51
CA HIS A 102 7.61 -5.44 -2.82
C HIS A 102 8.74 -4.42 -2.76
N TYR A 103 9.65 -4.50 -3.72
CA TYR A 103 10.79 -3.59 -3.75
C TYR A 103 10.88 -2.80 -5.05
N ASP A 104 9.97 -3.02 -5.98
CA ASP A 104 9.74 -2.09 -7.09
C ASP A 104 9.03 -0.84 -6.60
N VAL A 105 9.06 0.20 -7.40
CA VAL A 105 8.48 1.50 -7.09
C VAL A 105 7.94 2.17 -8.35
N VAL A 106 6.94 3.04 -8.21
CA VAL A 106 6.50 3.89 -9.30
C VAL A 106 7.59 4.90 -9.70
N PRO A 107 7.66 5.32 -10.98
CA PRO A 107 8.58 6.35 -11.41
C PRO A 107 8.31 7.69 -10.71
N ALA A 108 9.35 8.52 -10.62
CA ALA A 108 9.19 9.93 -10.30
C ALA A 108 8.99 10.72 -11.61
N GLU A 109 7.84 11.36 -11.75
CA GLU A 109 7.52 12.11 -12.97
C GLU A 109 8.51 13.25 -13.22
N ALA A 110 9.07 13.34 -14.42
CA ALA A 110 10.04 14.37 -14.80
C ALA A 110 9.53 15.80 -14.58
N SER A 111 8.23 16.04 -14.76
CA SER A 111 7.55 17.32 -14.53
C SER A 111 7.55 17.76 -13.07
N THR A 112 7.65 16.82 -12.13
CA THR A 112 7.59 17.08 -10.68
C THR A 112 8.95 17.08 -10.00
N LEU A 113 10.04 16.67 -10.66
CA LEU A 113 11.37 16.55 -10.05
C LEU A 113 11.85 17.83 -9.34
N LYS A 114 11.53 19.01 -9.88
CA LYS A 114 11.89 20.31 -9.28
C LYS A 114 11.08 20.65 -8.02
N GLN A 115 10.02 19.91 -7.74
CA GLN A 115 9.14 20.12 -6.58
C GLN A 115 9.55 19.21 -5.40
N TRP A 116 10.44 18.25 -5.63
CA TRP A 116 11.01 17.44 -4.57
C TRP A 116 12.00 18.25 -3.74
N SER A 117 11.86 18.21 -2.41
CA SER A 117 12.81 18.83 -1.48
C SER A 117 14.18 18.16 -1.54
N HIS A 118 14.22 16.87 -1.80
CA HIS A 118 15.43 16.07 -2.02
C HIS A 118 15.19 15.14 -3.21
N PRO A 119 16.19 14.84 -4.04
CA PRO A 119 16.00 13.97 -5.21
C PRO A 119 15.34 12.63 -4.81
N PRO A 120 14.35 12.12 -5.58
CA PRO A 120 13.51 10.98 -5.18
C PRO A 120 14.28 9.69 -4.89
N PHE A 121 15.46 9.52 -5.47
CA PHE A 121 16.31 8.34 -5.27
C PHE A 121 17.63 8.67 -4.56
N SER A 122 17.68 9.79 -3.81
CA SER A 122 18.90 10.14 -3.05
C SER A 122 19.06 9.35 -1.76
N GLY A 123 17.96 8.84 -1.18
CA GLY A 123 17.98 8.26 0.15
C GLY A 123 18.45 9.26 1.21
N TYR A 124 18.15 10.55 1.03
CA TYR A 124 18.62 11.61 1.91
C TYR A 124 18.13 11.40 3.35
N ILE A 125 19.02 11.64 4.32
CA ILE A 125 18.71 11.53 5.74
C ILE A 125 18.96 12.88 6.39
N ASP A 126 17.95 13.41 7.07
CA ASP A 126 18.13 14.53 8.01
C ASP A 126 18.00 14.06 9.47
N ASN A 127 17.71 14.99 10.38
CA ASN A 127 17.62 14.66 11.81
C ASN A 127 16.35 13.86 12.17
N GLU A 128 15.30 13.90 11.34
CA GLU A 128 13.98 13.34 11.63
C GLU A 128 13.51 12.32 10.58
N TRP A 129 13.94 12.48 9.32
CA TRP A 129 13.35 11.79 8.19
C TRP A 129 14.39 11.07 7.32
N ILE A 130 13.93 10.01 6.69
CA ILE A 130 14.58 9.35 5.55
C ILE A 130 13.71 9.64 4.35
N TRP A 131 14.28 10.31 3.33
CA TRP A 131 13.57 10.79 2.15
C TRP A 131 13.84 9.91 0.95
N GLY A 132 12.80 9.64 0.18
CA GLY A 132 12.95 8.97 -1.10
C GLY A 132 11.73 8.16 -1.50
N ARG A 133 11.58 7.93 -2.78
CA ARG A 133 10.60 7.01 -3.36
C ARG A 133 10.81 5.59 -2.80
N GLY A 134 9.74 4.97 -2.28
CA GLY A 134 9.80 3.66 -1.64
C GLY A 134 9.99 3.70 -0.12
N THR A 135 10.01 4.89 0.49
CA THR A 135 10.08 5.03 1.96
C THR A 135 8.78 4.63 2.67
N ILE A 136 7.65 4.64 1.96
CA ILE A 136 6.36 4.16 2.46
C ILE A 136 5.88 3.00 1.58
N ASP A 137 6.10 3.09 0.27
CA ASP A 137 5.60 2.17 -0.74
C ASP A 137 6.74 1.65 -1.63
N ASN A 138 7.42 0.48 -1.36
CA ASN A 138 7.24 -0.32 -0.15
C ASN A 138 8.60 -0.88 0.34
N LYS A 139 9.76 -0.33 -0.14
CA LYS A 139 11.10 -0.81 0.24
C LYS A 139 11.33 -0.80 1.75
N PHE A 140 10.71 0.16 2.47
CA PHE A 140 10.87 0.19 3.94
C PHE A 140 10.36 -1.09 4.58
N LEU A 141 9.27 -1.69 4.08
CA LEU A 141 8.71 -2.93 4.61
C LEU A 141 9.66 -4.11 4.39
N VAL A 142 10.19 -4.23 3.18
CA VAL A 142 11.21 -5.26 2.85
C VAL A 142 12.41 -5.14 3.79
N MET A 143 12.92 -3.92 3.94
CA MET A 143 14.05 -3.66 4.83
C MET A 143 13.70 -3.93 6.29
N ALA A 144 12.53 -3.49 6.80
CA ALA A 144 12.12 -3.70 8.18
C ALA A 144 11.94 -5.19 8.52
N LEU A 145 11.40 -5.99 7.60
CA LEU A 145 11.25 -7.43 7.77
C LEU A 145 12.62 -8.13 7.82
N LEU A 146 13.55 -7.77 6.93
CA LEU A 146 14.90 -8.33 6.93
C LEU A 146 15.73 -7.88 8.14
N GLU A 147 15.60 -6.62 8.60
CA GLU A 147 16.19 -6.14 9.85
C GLU A 147 15.69 -6.94 11.07
N SER A 148 14.39 -7.24 11.08
CA SER A 148 13.76 -8.01 12.16
C SER A 148 14.27 -9.46 12.15
N ALA A 149 14.35 -10.08 10.98
CA ALA A 149 14.92 -11.43 10.84
C ALA A 149 16.39 -11.47 11.25
N GLU A 150 17.21 -10.54 10.75
CA GLU A 150 18.64 -10.44 11.09
C GLU A 150 18.87 -10.25 12.59
N LYS A 151 18.05 -9.41 13.25
CA LYS A 151 18.08 -9.19 14.69
C LYS A 151 17.75 -10.45 15.47
N LEU A 152 16.66 -11.14 15.10
CA LEU A 152 16.23 -12.37 15.74
C LEU A 152 17.26 -13.50 15.57
N LEU A 153 17.89 -13.58 14.41
CA LEU A 153 18.97 -14.54 14.15
C LEU A 153 20.21 -14.26 15.00
N LYS A 154 20.55 -12.99 15.24
CA LYS A 154 21.61 -12.59 16.20
C LYS A 154 21.28 -13.02 17.63
N GLU A 155 20.00 -12.98 18.00
CA GLU A 155 19.49 -13.45 19.29
C GLU A 155 19.38 -14.99 19.36
N ASN A 156 19.78 -15.73 18.33
CA ASN A 156 19.61 -17.18 18.17
C ASN A 156 18.15 -17.65 18.30
N PHE A 157 17.20 -16.79 17.92
CA PHE A 157 15.79 -17.14 17.89
C PHE A 157 15.52 -18.15 16.77
N THR A 158 14.70 -19.15 17.06
CA THR A 158 14.16 -20.11 16.08
C THR A 158 12.65 -20.14 16.23
N PRO A 159 11.86 -19.89 15.17
CA PRO A 159 10.41 -19.94 15.25
C PRO A 159 9.90 -21.38 15.48
N ARG A 160 8.68 -21.50 15.99
CA ARG A 160 8.04 -22.82 16.13
C ARG A 160 7.51 -23.31 14.79
N GLN A 161 6.70 -22.50 14.10
CA GLN A 161 6.28 -22.81 12.73
C GLN A 161 7.26 -22.21 11.69
N ASP A 162 7.16 -22.72 10.50
CA ASP A 162 7.88 -22.17 9.35
C ASP A 162 7.43 -20.73 9.06
N ILE A 163 8.38 -19.87 8.74
CA ILE A 163 8.12 -18.48 8.32
C ILE A 163 8.67 -18.26 6.93
N TYR A 164 7.86 -17.65 6.09
CA TYR A 164 8.28 -17.22 4.76
C TYR A 164 8.22 -15.71 4.66
N PHE A 165 9.21 -15.14 3.95
CA PHE A 165 9.16 -13.78 3.45
C PHE A 165 9.18 -13.87 1.92
N ALA A 166 8.28 -13.17 1.26
CA ALA A 166 8.22 -13.11 -0.19
C ALA A 166 8.13 -11.67 -0.66
N PHE A 167 9.08 -11.26 -1.51
CA PHE A 167 9.18 -9.90 -1.99
C PHE A 167 9.04 -9.84 -3.51
N GLY A 168 7.96 -9.19 -3.96
CA GLY A 168 7.66 -8.95 -5.36
C GLY A 168 8.57 -7.91 -5.99
N HIS A 169 8.64 -7.92 -7.32
CA HIS A 169 9.44 -6.97 -8.10
C HIS A 169 8.63 -6.19 -9.14
N ASP A 170 7.31 -6.38 -9.20
CA ASP A 170 6.40 -5.79 -10.17
C ASP A 170 4.99 -5.54 -9.60
N GLU A 171 4.88 -5.28 -8.29
CA GLU A 171 3.59 -5.04 -7.62
C GLU A 171 2.87 -3.85 -8.26
N GLU A 172 3.58 -2.75 -8.50
CA GLU A 172 3.08 -1.48 -9.02
C GLU A 172 2.47 -1.60 -10.43
N ILE A 173 2.77 -2.68 -11.13
CA ILE A 173 2.19 -3.01 -12.45
C ILE A 173 1.36 -4.28 -12.44
N GLY A 174 1.06 -4.84 -11.25
CA GLY A 174 0.10 -5.92 -11.08
C GLY A 174 0.64 -7.25 -10.61
N GLY A 175 1.95 -7.41 -10.34
CA GLY A 175 2.54 -8.60 -9.71
C GLY A 175 2.49 -9.89 -10.54
N GLU A 176 2.25 -9.79 -11.86
CA GLU A 176 2.07 -10.98 -12.71
C GLU A 176 3.37 -11.77 -12.90
N GLN A 177 4.52 -11.10 -12.90
CA GLN A 177 5.83 -11.74 -13.03
C GLN A 177 6.49 -11.99 -11.68
N GLY A 178 6.06 -11.30 -10.62
CA GLY A 178 6.56 -11.44 -9.25
C GLY A 178 5.67 -12.29 -8.37
N ALA A 179 4.73 -11.65 -7.69
CA ALA A 179 3.89 -12.29 -6.67
C ALA A 179 3.09 -13.48 -7.20
N LEU A 180 2.55 -13.39 -8.42
CA LEU A 180 1.85 -14.53 -9.04
C LEU A 180 2.78 -15.73 -9.22
N LYS A 181 4.02 -15.52 -9.69
CA LYS A 181 4.99 -16.60 -9.86
C LYS A 181 5.44 -17.21 -8.53
N VAL A 182 5.57 -16.39 -7.49
CA VAL A 182 5.83 -16.88 -6.13
C VAL A 182 4.65 -17.68 -5.60
N ALA A 183 3.41 -17.23 -5.79
CA ALA A 183 2.21 -17.96 -5.39
C ALA A 183 2.09 -19.31 -6.14
N GLU A 184 2.39 -19.34 -7.45
CA GLU A 184 2.47 -20.57 -8.24
C GLU A 184 3.54 -21.53 -7.67
N TYR A 185 4.73 -21.01 -7.32
CA TYR A 185 5.78 -21.80 -6.67
C TYR A 185 5.28 -22.42 -5.34
N PHE A 186 4.62 -21.67 -4.48
CA PHE A 186 4.07 -22.18 -3.23
C PHE A 186 2.98 -23.24 -3.45
N LYS A 187 2.16 -23.08 -4.48
CA LYS A 187 1.19 -24.13 -4.89
C LYS A 187 1.86 -25.43 -5.28
N THR A 188 2.98 -25.39 -6.00
CA THR A 188 3.74 -26.61 -6.35
C THR A 188 4.32 -27.32 -5.14
N LYS A 189 4.47 -26.60 -4.01
CA LYS A 189 4.90 -27.14 -2.71
C LYS A 189 3.75 -27.57 -1.82
N ASN A 190 2.50 -27.44 -2.28
CA ASN A 190 1.28 -27.70 -1.49
C ASN A 190 1.27 -26.92 -0.14
N LEU A 191 1.77 -25.70 -0.15
CA LEU A 191 1.80 -24.85 1.04
C LEU A 191 0.42 -24.20 1.25
N GLU A 192 -0.05 -24.27 2.50
CA GLU A 192 -1.16 -23.46 3.01
C GLU A 192 -0.66 -22.68 4.22
N PHE A 193 -1.00 -21.39 4.29
CA PHE A 193 -0.52 -20.50 5.34
C PHE A 193 -1.60 -20.25 6.38
N ASP A 194 -1.25 -20.30 7.67
CA ASP A 194 -2.15 -19.91 8.77
C ASP A 194 -2.42 -18.41 8.77
N MET A 195 -1.45 -17.63 8.32
CA MET A 195 -1.55 -16.18 8.20
C MET A 195 -0.68 -15.68 7.03
N ILE A 196 -1.24 -14.79 6.24
CA ILE A 196 -0.49 -13.96 5.28
C ILE A 196 -0.65 -12.50 5.71
N LEU A 197 0.45 -11.79 5.86
CA LEU A 197 0.47 -10.36 6.14
C LEU A 197 1.14 -9.62 4.99
N ASP A 198 0.42 -8.67 4.43
CA ASP A 198 0.86 -7.78 3.36
C ASP A 198 0.68 -6.31 3.78
N GLU A 199 1.03 -5.38 2.94
CA GLU A 199 0.70 -3.96 3.02
C GLU A 199 -0.79 -3.67 2.77
N GLY A 200 -1.18 -2.38 2.65
CA GLY A 200 -2.52 -1.92 2.23
C GLY A 200 -3.45 -1.53 3.38
N GLY A 201 -3.08 -1.79 4.63
CA GLY A 201 -3.62 -1.17 5.83
C GLY A 201 -2.56 -0.32 6.50
N ILE A 202 -2.95 0.72 7.24
CA ILE A 202 -2.02 1.73 7.77
C ILE A 202 -2.57 2.40 9.03
N MET A 203 -1.73 3.05 9.81
CA MET A 203 -2.19 3.92 10.89
C MET A 203 -2.55 5.30 10.33
N VAL A 204 -3.69 5.84 10.76
CA VAL A 204 -4.15 7.17 10.33
C VAL A 204 -4.39 8.07 11.54
N LYS A 205 -4.03 9.35 11.40
CA LYS A 205 -4.25 10.38 12.40
C LYS A 205 -4.99 11.56 11.76
N ASP A 206 -5.97 12.13 12.48
CA ASP A 206 -6.75 13.31 12.05
C ASP A 206 -7.52 13.14 10.71
N VAL A 207 -7.70 11.90 10.24
CA VAL A 207 -8.42 11.58 9.00
C VAL A 207 -9.95 11.54 9.22
N PHE A 208 -10.39 11.11 10.40
CA PHE A 208 -11.82 11.04 10.73
C PHE A 208 -12.22 12.26 11.57
N PRO A 209 -13.10 13.17 11.06
CA PRO A 209 -13.52 14.36 11.79
C PRO A 209 -14.07 14.03 13.18
N GLY A 210 -13.50 14.66 14.21
CA GLY A 210 -13.90 14.47 15.62
C GLY A 210 -13.22 13.30 16.33
N ILE A 211 -12.31 12.59 15.69
CA ILE A 211 -11.47 11.56 16.31
C ILE A 211 -10.01 12.02 16.26
N THR A 212 -9.45 12.31 17.43
CA THR A 212 -8.04 12.78 17.59
C THR A 212 -7.06 11.66 17.86
N LYS A 213 -7.57 10.47 18.23
CA LYS A 213 -6.73 9.29 18.45
C LYS A 213 -6.27 8.70 17.11
N THR A 214 -5.05 8.18 17.09
CA THR A 214 -4.57 7.37 15.96
C THR A 214 -5.41 6.10 15.81
N ILE A 215 -5.70 5.73 14.57
CA ILE A 215 -6.48 4.54 14.24
C ILE A 215 -5.61 3.62 13.40
N ALA A 216 -5.38 2.40 13.83
CA ALA A 216 -4.81 1.34 13.00
C ALA A 216 -5.92 0.72 12.16
N LEU A 217 -5.84 0.92 10.87
CA LEU A 217 -6.76 0.35 9.89
C LEU A 217 -6.12 -0.94 9.33
N ILE A 218 -6.58 -2.09 9.83
CA ILE A 218 -6.14 -3.40 9.32
C ILE A 218 -7.08 -3.79 8.18
N ALA A 219 -6.57 -3.90 6.95
CA ALA A 219 -7.42 -4.32 5.86
C ALA A 219 -7.64 -5.83 5.88
N THR A 220 -8.90 -6.23 6.02
CA THR A 220 -9.36 -7.61 6.05
C THR A 220 -9.83 -8.10 4.69
N ALA A 221 -9.94 -7.21 3.74
CA ALA A 221 -10.23 -7.47 2.34
C ALA A 221 -9.71 -6.31 1.48
N GLU A 222 -9.57 -6.55 0.20
CA GLU A 222 -9.27 -5.53 -0.80
C GLU A 222 -10.27 -5.59 -1.94
N LYS A 223 -10.50 -4.46 -2.57
CA LYS A 223 -11.36 -4.39 -3.76
C LYS A 223 -10.76 -5.15 -4.93
N GLY A 224 -11.62 -5.62 -5.83
CA GLY A 224 -11.18 -6.04 -7.15
C GLY A 224 -10.80 -4.85 -8.01
N ASP A 225 -10.08 -5.12 -9.08
CA ASP A 225 -9.66 -4.12 -10.07
C ASP A 225 -9.95 -4.59 -11.48
N MET A 226 -10.35 -3.68 -12.34
CA MET A 226 -10.40 -3.89 -13.77
C MET A 226 -10.36 -2.58 -14.54
N ASN A 227 -9.81 -2.64 -15.75
CA ASN A 227 -9.84 -1.57 -16.72
C ASN A 227 -10.68 -1.97 -17.94
N ILE A 228 -11.61 -1.10 -18.31
CA ILE A 228 -12.52 -1.30 -19.46
C ILE A 228 -12.31 -0.16 -20.43
N GLU A 229 -12.02 -0.47 -21.69
CA GLU A 229 -12.15 0.51 -22.74
C GLU A 229 -13.59 0.55 -23.22
N MET A 230 -14.24 1.70 -23.06
CA MET A 230 -15.55 1.98 -23.63
C MET A 230 -15.34 2.81 -24.88
N SER A 231 -15.71 2.29 -26.05
CA SER A 231 -15.43 2.89 -27.34
C SER A 231 -16.66 2.97 -28.25
N VAL A 232 -16.61 3.92 -29.19
CA VAL A 232 -17.62 4.16 -30.20
C VAL A 232 -16.93 4.34 -31.54
N PHE A 233 -17.42 3.63 -32.56
CA PHE A 233 -16.95 3.76 -33.94
C PHE A 233 -18.07 4.34 -34.80
N GLU A 234 -17.75 5.34 -35.63
CA GLU A 234 -18.69 5.98 -36.54
C GLU A 234 -18.02 6.27 -37.89
N LYS A 235 -18.84 6.59 -38.91
CA LYS A 235 -18.29 7.06 -40.17
C LYS A 235 -17.74 8.46 -40.03
N GLY A 236 -16.46 8.64 -40.38
CA GLY A 236 -15.88 9.97 -40.48
C GLY A 236 -16.53 10.83 -41.55
N GLY A 237 -16.06 12.06 -41.68
CA GLY A 237 -16.55 12.99 -42.70
C GLY A 237 -16.02 14.40 -42.51
N HIS A 238 -16.49 15.32 -43.34
CA HIS A 238 -16.14 16.74 -43.19
C HIS A 238 -16.97 17.40 -42.08
N SER A 239 -16.37 18.15 -41.23
CA SER A 239 -17.01 18.77 -40.05
C SER A 239 -18.12 19.77 -40.40
N SER A 240 -18.15 20.30 -41.63
CA SER A 240 -19.20 21.24 -42.08
C SER A 240 -20.55 20.58 -42.37
N VAL A 241 -20.59 19.23 -42.42
CA VAL A 241 -21.83 18.45 -42.65
C VAL A 241 -21.92 17.36 -41.56
N PRO A 242 -22.12 17.74 -40.28
CA PRO A 242 -22.10 16.80 -39.18
C PRO A 242 -23.37 15.91 -39.17
N PRO A 243 -23.26 14.65 -38.78
CA PRO A 243 -24.40 13.82 -38.43
C PRO A 243 -25.11 14.37 -37.18
N LYS A 244 -26.26 13.80 -36.82
CA LYS A 244 -26.96 14.19 -35.57
C LYS A 244 -26.13 13.96 -34.33
N GLU A 245 -25.27 12.95 -34.33
CA GLU A 245 -24.36 12.59 -33.25
C GLU A 245 -23.05 12.06 -33.84
N THR A 246 -21.93 12.53 -33.32
CA THR A 246 -20.59 11.99 -33.63
C THR A 246 -20.22 10.89 -32.65
N SER A 247 -19.13 10.14 -32.88
CA SER A 247 -18.61 9.17 -31.91
C SER A 247 -18.30 9.80 -30.54
N ILE A 248 -17.85 11.06 -30.52
CA ILE A 248 -17.62 11.81 -29.27
C ILE A 248 -18.93 12.12 -28.56
N ASP A 249 -19.99 12.51 -29.27
CA ASP A 249 -21.29 12.79 -28.66
C ASP A 249 -21.91 11.55 -28.01
N VAL A 250 -21.86 10.42 -28.69
CA VAL A 250 -22.35 9.13 -28.18
C VAL A 250 -21.58 8.70 -26.94
N LEU A 251 -20.24 8.75 -26.99
CA LEU A 251 -19.36 8.42 -25.86
C LEU A 251 -19.62 9.34 -24.67
N SER A 252 -19.71 10.65 -24.90
CA SER A 252 -19.97 11.64 -23.85
C SER A 252 -21.30 11.39 -23.12
N LYS A 253 -22.35 11.05 -23.88
CA LYS A 253 -23.65 10.66 -23.32
C LYS A 253 -23.54 9.40 -22.44
N ALA A 254 -22.79 8.40 -22.89
CA ALA A 254 -22.55 7.18 -22.10
C ALA A 254 -21.84 7.48 -20.79
N ILE A 255 -20.77 8.30 -20.80
CA ILE A 255 -20.06 8.74 -19.61
C ILE A 255 -21.00 9.47 -18.64
N LEU A 256 -21.79 10.43 -19.12
CA LEU A 256 -22.73 11.17 -18.28
C LEU A 256 -23.81 10.28 -17.67
N LYS A 257 -24.31 9.26 -18.40
CA LYS A 257 -25.25 8.28 -17.86
C LYS A 257 -24.61 7.48 -16.73
N LEU A 258 -23.38 6.97 -16.90
CA LEU A 258 -22.67 6.23 -15.86
C LEU A 258 -22.45 7.08 -14.59
N ASN A 259 -22.02 8.32 -14.72
CA ASN A 259 -21.82 9.23 -13.60
C ASN A 259 -23.13 9.51 -12.82
N LYS A 260 -24.29 9.58 -13.51
CA LYS A 260 -25.58 9.76 -12.88
C LYS A 260 -26.15 8.50 -12.22
N HIS A 261 -25.68 7.33 -12.62
CA HIS A 261 -26.17 6.04 -12.15
C HIS A 261 -25.00 5.18 -11.59
N PRO A 262 -24.35 5.61 -10.50
CA PRO A 262 -23.27 4.84 -9.91
C PRO A 262 -23.74 3.48 -9.40
N MET A 263 -22.82 2.53 -9.24
CA MET A 263 -23.11 1.24 -8.62
C MET A 263 -23.75 1.41 -7.23
N PRO A 264 -24.65 0.51 -6.80
CA PRO A 264 -25.37 0.62 -5.52
C PRO A 264 -24.43 0.68 -4.31
N ALA A 265 -24.70 1.61 -3.38
CA ALA A 265 -23.98 1.68 -2.11
C ALA A 265 -24.53 0.68 -1.10
N ARG A 266 -23.64 0.00 -0.38
CA ARG A 266 -24.00 -0.96 0.68
C ARG A 266 -22.95 -0.98 1.79
N LEU A 267 -23.38 -1.32 2.99
CA LEU A 267 -22.50 -1.54 4.14
C LEU A 267 -22.04 -3.00 4.13
N GLN A 268 -20.75 -3.20 3.95
CA GLN A 268 -20.09 -4.50 4.08
C GLN A 268 -19.71 -4.78 5.55
N GLN A 269 -19.46 -6.05 5.88
CA GLN A 269 -19.15 -6.44 7.25
C GLN A 269 -17.97 -5.64 7.85
N PRO A 270 -16.80 -5.50 7.20
CA PRO A 270 -15.70 -4.70 7.76
C PRO A 270 -16.09 -3.23 7.98
N THR A 271 -16.87 -2.64 7.06
CA THR A 271 -17.35 -1.25 7.21
C THR A 271 -18.32 -1.11 8.40
N ILE A 272 -19.20 -2.11 8.61
CA ILE A 272 -20.12 -2.13 9.77
C ILE A 272 -19.31 -2.21 11.08
N GLU A 273 -18.31 -3.05 11.14
CA GLU A 273 -17.43 -3.20 12.30
C GLU A 273 -16.65 -1.93 12.57
N MET A 274 -16.06 -1.35 11.54
CA MET A 274 -15.39 -0.04 11.64
C MET A 274 -16.33 1.03 12.23
N LEU A 275 -17.55 1.17 11.71
CA LEU A 275 -18.52 2.13 12.24
C LEU A 275 -18.90 1.85 13.69
N ASN A 276 -18.99 0.58 14.11
CA ASN A 276 -19.26 0.23 15.51
C ASN A 276 -18.09 0.60 16.44
N ILE A 277 -16.85 0.33 16.00
CA ILE A 277 -15.63 0.63 16.75
C ILE A 277 -15.45 2.15 16.89
N LEU A 278 -15.69 2.89 15.82
CA LEU A 278 -15.54 4.35 15.82
C LEU A 278 -16.71 5.10 16.48
N ALA A 279 -17.91 4.49 16.58
CA ALA A 279 -19.10 5.15 17.12
C ALA A 279 -18.91 5.81 18.51
N PRO A 280 -18.22 5.21 19.49
CA PRO A 280 -17.98 5.84 20.80
C PRO A 280 -17.18 7.14 20.74
N HIS A 281 -16.42 7.35 19.70
CA HIS A 281 -15.51 8.50 19.52
C HIS A 281 -16.16 9.69 18.81
N PHE A 282 -17.39 9.54 18.30
CA PHE A 282 -18.14 10.61 17.68
C PHE A 282 -19.05 11.36 18.69
N ASP A 283 -19.55 12.53 18.27
CA ASP A 283 -20.55 13.29 19.02
C ASP A 283 -21.83 12.50 19.30
N GLY A 284 -22.64 12.98 20.25
CA GLY A 284 -23.83 12.26 20.72
C GLY A 284 -24.85 11.92 19.63
N LYS A 285 -25.07 12.81 18.66
CA LYS A 285 -26.02 12.58 17.54
C LYS A 285 -25.52 11.54 16.57
N THR A 286 -24.24 11.64 16.17
CA THR A 286 -23.59 10.68 15.29
C THR A 286 -23.48 9.30 15.96
N ARG A 287 -23.04 9.27 17.23
CA ARG A 287 -23.01 8.04 18.05
C ARG A 287 -24.38 7.37 18.13
N PHE A 288 -25.44 8.12 18.40
CA PHE A 288 -26.80 7.60 18.47
C PHE A 288 -27.23 6.98 17.13
N ALA A 289 -27.02 7.69 16.02
CA ALA A 289 -27.37 7.20 14.70
C ALA A 289 -26.60 5.90 14.32
N LEU A 290 -25.30 5.81 14.65
CA LEU A 290 -24.48 4.63 14.39
C LEU A 290 -24.90 3.43 15.25
N ARG A 291 -25.24 3.65 16.52
CA ARG A 291 -25.78 2.60 17.40
C ARG A 291 -27.14 2.06 16.92
N HIS A 292 -27.97 2.93 16.37
CA HIS A 292 -29.28 2.57 15.82
C HIS A 292 -29.26 2.48 14.28
N ARG A 293 -28.14 1.99 13.70
CA ARG A 293 -27.88 2.01 12.26
C ARG A 293 -28.97 1.32 11.40
N ARG A 294 -29.72 0.34 11.93
CA ARG A 294 -30.83 -0.27 11.18
C ARG A 294 -31.90 0.76 10.85
N LEU A 295 -32.24 1.61 11.82
CA LEU A 295 -33.24 2.69 11.68
C LEU A 295 -32.71 3.83 10.79
N PHE A 296 -31.42 4.19 10.96
CA PHE A 296 -30.80 5.32 10.26
C PHE A 296 -30.01 4.91 8.99
N ARG A 297 -30.14 3.65 8.54
CA ARG A 297 -29.34 3.09 7.45
C ARG A 297 -29.26 3.98 6.22
N LYS A 298 -30.41 4.46 5.72
CA LYS A 298 -30.46 5.33 4.52
C LYS A 298 -29.71 6.65 4.73
N LYS A 299 -29.88 7.28 5.92
CA LYS A 299 -29.18 8.54 6.27
C LYS A 299 -27.68 8.34 6.41
N ILE A 300 -27.25 7.25 7.03
CA ILE A 300 -25.83 6.89 7.19
C ILE A 300 -25.20 6.69 5.82
N ILE A 301 -25.81 5.84 4.95
CA ILE A 301 -25.30 5.60 3.60
C ILE A 301 -25.21 6.92 2.82
N LYS A 302 -26.25 7.74 2.84
CA LYS A 302 -26.24 9.05 2.17
C LYS A 302 -25.07 9.90 2.66
N LYS A 303 -24.93 10.10 3.98
CA LYS A 303 -23.83 10.91 4.55
C LYS A 303 -22.44 10.39 4.18
N LEU A 304 -22.27 9.07 4.18
CA LEU A 304 -20.99 8.45 3.82
C LEU A 304 -20.72 8.52 2.32
N THR A 305 -21.76 8.55 1.47
CA THR A 305 -21.60 8.71 0.02
C THR A 305 -21.34 10.16 -0.43
N ASP A 306 -21.63 11.14 0.43
CA ASP A 306 -21.35 12.55 0.16
C ASP A 306 -19.84 12.89 0.27
N ASN A 307 -19.04 12.05 0.91
CA ASN A 307 -17.58 12.19 1.00
C ASN A 307 -16.89 11.14 0.10
N GLN A 308 -15.90 11.56 -0.68
CA GLN A 308 -15.23 10.71 -1.68
C GLN A 308 -14.56 9.47 -1.06
N GLY A 309 -13.81 9.64 0.03
CA GLY A 309 -13.11 8.53 0.70
C GLY A 309 -14.07 7.49 1.27
N THR A 310 -15.10 7.92 2.01
CA THR A 310 -16.08 6.98 2.58
C THR A 310 -17.04 6.42 1.53
N ASN A 311 -17.33 7.16 0.44
CA ASN A 311 -18.10 6.64 -0.69
C ASN A 311 -17.41 5.42 -1.33
N ALA A 312 -16.08 5.49 -1.46
CA ALA A 312 -15.29 4.39 -1.98
C ALA A 312 -15.38 3.12 -1.11
N LEU A 313 -15.64 3.24 0.19
CA LEU A 313 -15.81 2.08 1.08
C LEU A 313 -17.20 1.40 0.94
N LEU A 314 -18.15 2.04 0.27
CA LEU A 314 -19.54 1.59 0.23
C LEU A 314 -19.99 1.03 -1.10
N ARG A 315 -19.25 1.26 -2.18
CA ARG A 315 -19.64 0.81 -3.52
C ARG A 315 -18.46 0.49 -4.42
N THR A 316 -18.74 -0.27 -5.46
CA THR A 316 -17.88 -0.33 -6.63
C THR A 316 -17.82 1.06 -7.26
N VAL A 317 -16.61 1.58 -7.46
CA VAL A 317 -16.40 2.88 -8.10
C VAL A 317 -15.92 2.69 -9.52
N ILE A 318 -16.45 3.52 -10.44
CA ILE A 318 -16.08 3.56 -11.85
C ILE A 318 -15.55 4.96 -12.13
N SER A 319 -14.30 5.07 -12.51
CA SER A 319 -13.63 6.35 -12.78
C SER A 319 -13.21 6.42 -14.25
N THR A 320 -13.55 7.52 -14.92
CA THR A 320 -13.04 7.81 -16.27
C THR A 320 -11.65 8.39 -16.14
N THR A 321 -10.63 7.78 -16.76
CA THR A 321 -9.22 8.17 -16.55
C THR A 321 -8.53 8.65 -17.82
N MET A 322 -8.76 8.01 -18.96
CA MET A 322 -8.10 8.36 -20.22
C MET A 322 -9.17 8.55 -21.31
N LEU A 323 -9.07 9.62 -22.09
CA LEU A 323 -9.99 9.91 -23.20
C LEU A 323 -9.21 10.06 -24.50
N ARG A 324 -9.71 9.45 -25.58
CA ARG A 324 -9.15 9.56 -26.92
C ARG A 324 -10.27 9.81 -27.93
N GLY A 325 -10.03 10.67 -28.91
CA GLY A 325 -11.00 10.93 -29.98
C GLY A 325 -10.62 12.11 -30.83
N GLY A 326 -10.86 12.01 -32.12
CA GLY A 326 -10.49 13.02 -33.11
C GLY A 326 -8.99 13.11 -33.37
N SER A 327 -8.62 13.53 -34.56
CA SER A 327 -7.22 13.72 -34.98
C SER A 327 -6.98 15.07 -35.67
N LYS A 328 -8.05 15.75 -36.10
CA LYS A 328 -7.99 17.01 -36.82
C LYS A 328 -9.26 17.82 -36.62
N GLU A 329 -9.13 19.15 -36.49
CA GLU A 329 -10.24 20.06 -36.15
C GLU A 329 -11.37 20.11 -37.19
N ASN A 330 -11.09 19.84 -38.47
CA ASN A 330 -12.06 19.89 -39.55
C ASN A 330 -12.51 18.50 -40.05
N SER A 331 -12.24 17.45 -39.28
CA SER A 331 -12.62 16.06 -39.62
C SER A 331 -13.46 15.46 -38.50
N LEU A 332 -14.59 14.84 -38.87
CA LEU A 332 -15.42 14.09 -37.92
C LEU A 332 -14.66 12.84 -37.46
N PRO A 333 -14.63 12.58 -36.13
CA PRO A 333 -13.89 11.43 -35.58
C PRO A 333 -14.58 10.11 -35.97
N THR A 334 -13.78 9.18 -36.48
CA THR A 334 -14.24 7.80 -36.75
C THR A 334 -14.24 6.94 -35.52
N PHE A 335 -13.58 7.40 -34.45
CA PHE A 335 -13.36 6.67 -33.22
C PHE A 335 -13.30 7.63 -32.01
N ALA A 336 -13.94 7.23 -30.93
CA ALA A 336 -13.77 7.82 -29.63
C ALA A 336 -13.74 6.72 -28.57
N ALA A 337 -12.86 6.83 -27.58
CA ALA A 337 -12.76 5.86 -26.48
C ALA A 337 -12.40 6.50 -25.16
N VAL A 338 -12.86 5.88 -24.08
CA VAL A 338 -12.52 6.25 -22.70
C VAL A 338 -12.09 5.00 -21.94
N ASN A 339 -11.07 5.12 -21.10
CA ASN A 339 -10.73 4.09 -20.12
C ASN A 339 -11.56 4.30 -18.85
N LEU A 340 -12.24 3.26 -18.41
CA LEU A 340 -12.93 3.16 -17.15
C LEU A 340 -12.07 2.32 -16.21
N ASN A 341 -11.44 2.96 -15.20
CA ASN A 341 -10.80 2.24 -14.10
C ASN A 341 -11.87 1.93 -13.05
N VAL A 342 -11.99 0.66 -12.69
CA VAL A 342 -13.05 0.17 -11.79
C VAL A 342 -12.43 -0.50 -10.58
N ARG A 343 -12.87 -0.09 -9.39
CA ARG A 343 -12.53 -0.74 -8.12
C ARG A 343 -13.77 -1.45 -7.58
N ILE A 344 -13.75 -2.79 -7.64
CA ILE A 344 -14.93 -3.63 -7.40
C ILE A 344 -15.06 -3.91 -5.90
N LEU A 345 -16.22 -3.61 -5.30
CA LEU A 345 -16.50 -3.90 -3.90
C LEU A 345 -16.99 -5.36 -3.74
N GLN A 346 -16.70 -5.99 -2.61
CA GLN A 346 -17.19 -7.33 -2.25
C GLN A 346 -18.71 -7.43 -2.47
N GLY A 347 -19.14 -8.53 -3.10
CA GLY A 347 -20.52 -8.78 -3.50
C GLY A 347 -20.90 -8.23 -4.87
N ASP A 348 -20.01 -7.50 -5.55
CA ASP A 348 -20.02 -7.30 -7.00
C ASP A 348 -18.94 -8.19 -7.63
N SER A 349 -19.06 -8.41 -8.92
CA SER A 349 -18.09 -9.15 -9.74
C SER A 349 -17.82 -8.39 -11.03
N ILE A 350 -16.80 -8.80 -11.77
CA ILE A 350 -16.49 -8.29 -13.10
C ILE A 350 -17.75 -8.34 -13.98
N GLU A 351 -18.46 -9.48 -13.97
CA GLU A 351 -19.66 -9.69 -14.75
C GLU A 351 -20.78 -8.72 -14.35
N SER A 352 -21.00 -8.51 -13.05
CA SER A 352 -22.05 -7.60 -12.55
C SER A 352 -21.78 -6.16 -12.92
N VAL A 353 -20.51 -5.74 -12.91
CA VAL A 353 -20.10 -4.40 -13.35
C VAL A 353 -20.29 -4.22 -14.84
N MET A 354 -19.86 -5.20 -15.65
CA MET A 354 -20.08 -5.16 -17.10
C MET A 354 -21.57 -5.05 -17.44
N GLN A 355 -22.42 -5.87 -16.78
CA GLN A 355 -23.86 -5.80 -16.93
C GLN A 355 -24.45 -4.44 -16.55
N HIS A 356 -23.96 -3.83 -15.45
CA HIS A 356 -24.38 -2.49 -15.04
C HIS A 356 -24.02 -1.45 -16.10
N ILE A 357 -22.80 -1.47 -16.63
CA ILE A 357 -22.36 -0.53 -17.67
C ILE A 357 -23.22 -0.67 -18.93
N TYR A 358 -23.43 -1.91 -19.42
CA TYR A 358 -24.29 -2.17 -20.59
C TYR A 358 -25.73 -1.67 -20.37
N LYS A 359 -26.31 -1.96 -19.21
CA LYS A 359 -27.67 -1.54 -18.87
C LYS A 359 -27.82 -0.01 -18.82
N ILE A 360 -26.84 0.69 -18.26
CA ILE A 360 -26.90 2.15 -18.07
C ILE A 360 -26.61 2.89 -19.38
N THR A 361 -25.61 2.45 -20.14
CA THR A 361 -25.29 3.08 -21.42
C THR A 361 -26.44 2.90 -22.40
N ASN A 362 -26.99 1.69 -22.50
CA ASN A 362 -28.14 1.31 -23.33
C ASN A 362 -28.05 1.92 -24.73
N ASP A 363 -26.92 1.76 -25.41
CA ASP A 363 -26.66 2.22 -26.75
C ASP A 363 -25.84 1.16 -27.50
N PRO A 364 -26.35 0.55 -28.58
CA PRO A 364 -25.67 -0.55 -29.27
C PRO A 364 -24.36 -0.15 -29.95
N ARG A 365 -24.11 1.15 -30.12
CA ARG A 365 -22.85 1.69 -30.68
C ARG A 365 -21.73 1.66 -29.70
N VAL A 366 -22.04 1.59 -28.39
CA VAL A 366 -21.03 1.55 -27.30
C VAL A 366 -20.50 0.13 -27.18
N GLN A 367 -19.20 -0.01 -27.42
CA GLN A 367 -18.48 -1.28 -27.26
C GLN A 367 -17.67 -1.25 -25.98
N LEU A 368 -17.62 -2.38 -25.26
CA LEU A 368 -16.84 -2.55 -24.04
C LEU A 368 -15.79 -3.63 -24.26
N THR A 369 -14.53 -3.27 -24.06
CA THR A 369 -13.39 -4.19 -24.15
C THR A 369 -12.69 -4.25 -22.80
N LEU A 370 -12.68 -5.42 -22.17
CA LEU A 370 -11.92 -5.65 -20.95
C LEU A 370 -10.43 -5.65 -21.26
N LYS A 371 -9.67 -4.81 -20.54
CA LYS A 371 -8.21 -4.75 -20.68
C LYS A 371 -7.55 -5.86 -19.84
N ARG A 372 -6.24 -6.04 -20.01
CA ARG A 372 -5.45 -7.02 -19.26
C ARG A 372 -5.47 -6.70 -17.76
N SER A 373 -5.09 -7.67 -16.95
CA SER A 373 -4.97 -7.56 -15.48
C SER A 373 -6.26 -7.11 -14.81
N TYR A 374 -7.16 -8.05 -14.59
CA TYR A 374 -8.41 -7.83 -13.88
C TYR A 374 -8.65 -8.96 -12.87
N HIS A 375 -9.24 -8.62 -11.74
CA HIS A 375 -9.56 -9.62 -10.71
C HIS A 375 -10.78 -9.20 -9.89
N ASN A 376 -11.48 -10.20 -9.41
CA ASN A 376 -12.58 -10.01 -8.48
C ASN A 376 -12.07 -9.56 -7.10
N PRO A 377 -12.93 -8.94 -6.26
CA PRO A 377 -12.57 -8.59 -4.89
C PRO A 377 -12.11 -9.82 -4.11
N SER A 378 -11.17 -9.61 -3.17
CA SER A 378 -10.73 -10.67 -2.27
C SER A 378 -11.86 -11.14 -1.34
N SER A 379 -11.73 -12.35 -0.80
CA SER A 379 -12.53 -12.79 0.35
C SER A 379 -12.26 -11.92 1.57
N ILE A 380 -13.22 -11.87 2.51
CA ILE A 380 -13.08 -11.12 3.76
C ILE A 380 -12.48 -12.05 4.82
N THR A 381 -11.33 -11.68 5.37
CA THR A 381 -10.75 -12.30 6.57
C THR A 381 -11.52 -11.85 7.80
N LEU A 382 -11.82 -12.80 8.71
CA LEU A 382 -12.57 -12.49 9.93
C LEU A 382 -11.73 -11.65 10.91
N SER A 383 -12.30 -10.55 11.41
CA SER A 383 -11.69 -9.66 12.40
C SER A 383 -11.78 -10.16 13.85
N ASN A 384 -12.09 -11.43 14.05
CA ASN A 384 -12.10 -12.12 15.35
C ASN A 384 -11.31 -13.44 15.31
N GLY A 385 -10.69 -13.77 14.18
CA GLY A 385 -9.84 -14.94 14.03
C GLY A 385 -8.49 -14.79 14.74
N LYS A 386 -7.75 -15.88 14.85
CA LYS A 386 -6.45 -15.93 15.53
C LYS A 386 -5.42 -14.98 14.90
N ALA A 387 -5.32 -14.97 13.58
CA ALA A 387 -4.42 -14.05 12.86
C ALA A 387 -4.72 -12.58 13.18
N TRP A 388 -6.01 -12.20 13.23
CA TRP A 388 -6.42 -10.86 13.65
C TRP A 388 -6.02 -10.58 15.10
N GLN A 389 -6.25 -11.51 16.02
CA GLN A 389 -5.93 -11.32 17.45
C GLN A 389 -4.42 -11.12 17.66
N VAL A 390 -3.58 -11.95 17.04
CA VAL A 390 -2.12 -11.82 17.12
C VAL A 390 -1.66 -10.46 16.60
N LEU A 391 -2.13 -10.07 15.43
CA LEU A 391 -1.76 -8.77 14.83
C LEU A 391 -2.26 -7.60 15.68
N SER A 392 -3.54 -7.60 16.07
CA SER A 392 -4.14 -6.50 16.84
C SER A 392 -3.54 -6.37 18.24
N ASN A 393 -3.21 -7.48 18.90
CA ASN A 393 -2.54 -7.47 20.20
C ASN A 393 -1.13 -6.90 20.07
N THR A 394 -0.38 -7.29 19.03
CA THR A 394 0.96 -6.72 18.77
C THR A 394 0.88 -5.21 18.51
N ILE A 395 -0.08 -4.76 17.71
CA ILE A 395 -0.32 -3.33 17.51
C ILE A 395 -0.63 -2.64 18.84
N LYS A 396 -1.53 -3.20 19.65
CA LYS A 396 -1.95 -2.60 20.92
C LYS A 396 -0.82 -2.47 21.93
N GLU A 397 0.11 -3.40 21.96
CA GLU A 397 1.28 -3.36 22.85
C GLU A 397 2.29 -2.27 22.42
N ASN A 398 2.50 -2.12 21.10
CA ASN A 398 3.40 -1.10 20.57
C ASN A 398 2.79 0.32 20.59
N TRP A 399 1.46 0.42 20.53
CA TRP A 399 0.70 1.68 20.56
C TRP A 399 -0.52 1.55 21.50
N PRO A 400 -0.35 1.70 22.83
CA PRO A 400 -1.42 1.43 23.83
C PRO A 400 -2.71 2.22 23.64
N ASP A 401 -2.62 3.47 23.14
CA ASP A 401 -3.79 4.36 22.97
C ASP A 401 -4.45 4.28 21.60
N ILE A 402 -3.98 3.40 20.72
CA ILE A 402 -4.50 3.28 19.35
C ILE A 402 -5.88 2.64 19.31
N ILE A 403 -6.72 3.09 18.41
CA ILE A 403 -7.97 2.43 18.03
C ILE A 403 -7.66 1.45 16.92
N ILE A 404 -8.08 0.20 17.02
CA ILE A 404 -7.85 -0.81 15.99
C ILE A 404 -9.17 -1.10 15.28
N SER A 405 -9.19 -1.02 13.97
CA SER A 405 -10.40 -1.18 13.16
C SER A 405 -10.14 -1.98 11.89
N PRO A 406 -11.06 -2.88 11.50
CA PRO A 406 -11.00 -3.49 10.17
C PRO A 406 -11.34 -2.47 9.08
N LEU A 407 -10.83 -2.73 7.88
CA LEU A 407 -11.05 -1.95 6.67
C LEU A 407 -11.23 -2.88 5.47
N VAL A 408 -11.92 -2.41 4.43
CA VAL A 408 -11.75 -2.91 3.05
C VAL A 408 -10.78 -1.96 2.35
N ALA A 409 -9.60 -2.45 1.99
CA ALA A 409 -8.63 -1.63 1.26
C ALA A 409 -9.23 -1.18 -0.08
N PRO A 410 -9.14 0.12 -0.40
CA PRO A 410 -9.64 0.64 -1.69
C PRO A 410 -8.74 0.25 -2.87
N GLY A 411 -7.46 0.02 -2.61
CA GLY A 411 -6.46 -0.47 -3.56
C GLY A 411 -6.37 -1.98 -3.56
N THR A 412 -5.43 -2.48 -4.35
CA THR A 412 -5.07 -3.90 -4.47
C THR A 412 -3.60 -4.07 -4.15
N THR A 413 -3.22 -5.21 -3.63
CA THR A 413 -1.84 -5.55 -3.27
C THR A 413 -1.46 -6.91 -3.87
N ASP A 414 -0.22 -7.31 -3.76
CA ASP A 414 0.26 -8.62 -4.19
C ASP A 414 -0.45 -9.78 -3.50
N SER A 415 -1.02 -9.56 -2.31
CA SER A 415 -1.75 -10.60 -1.55
C SER A 415 -2.93 -11.22 -2.29
N ARG A 416 -3.49 -10.56 -3.31
CA ARG A 416 -4.54 -11.12 -4.17
C ARG A 416 -4.13 -12.43 -4.85
N HIS A 417 -2.86 -12.56 -5.23
CA HIS A 417 -2.33 -13.76 -5.88
C HIS A 417 -2.24 -14.98 -4.95
N TYR A 418 -2.22 -14.73 -3.64
CA TYR A 418 -2.11 -15.75 -2.59
C TYR A 418 -3.47 -16.17 -2.00
N SER A 419 -4.59 -15.71 -2.53
CA SER A 419 -5.94 -15.94 -1.99
C SER A 419 -6.33 -17.42 -1.88
N SER A 420 -5.75 -18.30 -2.70
CA SER A 420 -5.95 -19.76 -2.62
C SER A 420 -5.04 -20.45 -1.60
N LEU A 421 -4.08 -19.75 -1.00
CA LEU A 421 -3.07 -20.31 -0.10
C LEU A 421 -3.34 -20.00 1.38
N SER A 422 -4.31 -19.12 1.67
CA SER A 422 -4.73 -18.83 3.04
C SER A 422 -6.16 -18.28 3.09
N LYS A 423 -6.85 -18.56 4.17
CA LYS A 423 -8.13 -17.92 4.53
C LYS A 423 -7.92 -16.67 5.41
N ASN A 424 -6.70 -16.46 5.91
CA ASN A 424 -6.35 -15.39 6.84
C ASN A 424 -5.31 -14.44 6.20
N ILE A 425 -5.77 -13.61 5.28
CA ILE A 425 -4.95 -12.60 4.63
C ILE A 425 -5.29 -11.24 5.24
N LEU A 426 -4.33 -10.68 5.95
CA LEU A 426 -4.42 -9.36 6.56
C LEU A 426 -3.41 -8.42 5.89
N ARG A 427 -3.72 -7.13 5.92
CA ARG A 427 -2.88 -6.11 5.31
C ARG A 427 -2.69 -4.98 6.30
N PHE A 428 -1.42 -4.70 6.64
CA PHE A 428 -1.09 -3.66 7.60
C PHE A 428 0.40 -3.34 7.59
N ILE A 429 0.71 -2.07 7.51
CA ILE A 429 2.06 -1.53 7.76
C ILE A 429 2.01 -0.57 8.95
N PRO A 430 3.01 -0.61 9.86
CA PRO A 430 3.02 0.19 11.07
C PRO A 430 3.57 1.61 10.84
N VAL A 431 3.01 2.32 9.86
CA VAL A 431 3.35 3.70 9.52
C VAL A 431 2.13 4.59 9.74
N THR A 432 2.33 5.78 10.30
CA THR A 432 1.27 6.75 10.54
C THR A 432 1.22 7.78 9.42
N VAL A 433 0.05 7.91 8.81
CA VAL A 433 -0.23 8.97 7.83
C VAL A 433 -1.35 9.87 8.34
N ASP A 434 -1.25 11.14 7.97
CA ASP A 434 -2.27 12.16 8.18
C ASP A 434 -2.81 12.68 6.84
N ASN A 435 -3.54 13.80 6.88
CA ASN A 435 -4.11 14.39 5.67
C ASN A 435 -3.05 14.93 4.69
N GLU A 436 -1.86 15.26 5.15
CA GLU A 436 -0.75 15.73 4.31
C GLU A 436 0.09 14.56 3.79
N SER A 437 0.57 13.70 4.67
CA SER A 437 1.51 12.62 4.33
C SER A 437 0.88 11.49 3.50
N LYS A 438 -0.45 11.30 3.55
CA LYS A 438 -1.12 10.34 2.66
C LYS A 438 -0.96 10.65 1.17
N GLU A 439 -0.74 11.92 0.80
CA GLU A 439 -0.55 12.36 -0.59
C GLU A 439 0.89 12.15 -1.07
N GLN A 440 1.81 11.75 -0.18
CA GLN A 440 3.20 11.45 -0.52
C GLN A 440 3.35 10.05 -1.13
N ILE A 441 2.44 9.12 -0.82
CA ILE A 441 2.40 7.80 -1.45
C ILE A 441 2.12 8.00 -2.94
N HIS A 442 3.02 7.53 -3.82
CA HIS A 442 3.07 7.82 -5.25
C HIS A 442 3.23 9.32 -5.61
N GLY A 443 3.23 10.21 -4.61
CA GLY A 443 3.39 11.64 -4.74
C GLY A 443 4.85 12.11 -4.67
N ILE A 444 5.04 13.41 -4.45
CA ILE A 444 6.34 14.03 -4.20
C ILE A 444 6.69 14.04 -2.71
N ASN A 445 7.97 14.16 -2.39
CA ASN A 445 8.46 14.26 -1.01
C ASN A 445 8.11 13.07 -0.11
N GLU A 446 8.02 11.88 -0.69
CA GLU A 446 7.83 10.65 0.06
C GLU A 446 8.96 10.47 1.07
N ARG A 447 8.60 10.22 2.33
CA ARG A 447 9.54 10.11 3.44
C ARG A 447 8.95 9.31 4.60
N ILE A 448 9.81 8.68 5.39
CA ILE A 448 9.44 8.02 6.64
C ILE A 448 10.25 8.62 7.79
N SER A 449 9.63 8.79 8.97
CA SER A 449 10.41 9.24 10.13
C SER A 449 11.35 8.14 10.61
N ILE A 450 12.54 8.54 11.06
CA ILE A 450 13.54 7.63 11.64
C ILE A 450 12.93 6.84 12.81
N ILE A 451 12.09 7.49 13.62
CA ILE A 451 11.42 6.88 14.76
C ILE A 451 10.41 5.83 14.29
N GLU A 452 9.61 6.12 13.26
CA GLU A 452 8.63 5.15 12.75
C GLU A 452 9.30 3.95 12.07
N TYR A 453 10.38 4.17 11.33
CA TYR A 453 11.12 3.05 10.75
C TYR A 453 11.68 2.11 11.82
N ARG A 454 12.30 2.66 12.89
CA ARG A 454 12.76 1.86 14.03
C ARG A 454 11.63 1.14 14.75
N LYS A 455 10.50 1.79 14.96
CA LYS A 455 9.29 1.17 15.53
C LYS A 455 8.75 0.06 14.65
N SER A 456 8.82 0.20 13.33
CA SER A 456 8.41 -0.85 12.40
C SER A 456 9.27 -2.10 12.54
N ILE A 457 10.58 -1.95 12.67
CA ILE A 457 11.50 -3.08 12.94
C ILE A 457 11.15 -3.77 14.27
N LEU A 458 10.90 -3.01 15.33
CA LEU A 458 10.51 -3.58 16.63
C LEU A 458 9.17 -4.33 16.51
N PHE A 459 8.19 -3.71 15.89
CA PHE A 459 6.88 -4.31 15.67
C PHE A 459 6.96 -5.66 14.94
N TYR A 460 7.70 -5.73 13.82
CA TYR A 460 7.85 -7.00 13.09
C TYR A 460 8.67 -8.02 13.88
N THR A 461 9.67 -7.60 14.64
CA THR A 461 10.42 -8.47 15.56
C THR A 461 9.48 -9.13 16.58
N GLU A 462 8.61 -8.35 17.20
CA GLU A 462 7.64 -8.84 18.19
C GLU A 462 6.53 -9.67 17.55
N LEU A 463 6.03 -9.26 16.39
CA LEU A 463 5.02 -9.99 15.66
C LEU A 463 5.50 -11.40 15.26
N ILE A 464 6.74 -11.52 14.78
CA ILE A 464 7.36 -12.81 14.45
C ILE A 464 7.44 -13.71 15.70
N LYS A 465 7.87 -13.15 16.85
CA LYS A 465 7.90 -13.89 18.12
C LYS A 465 6.53 -14.36 18.56
N LYS A 466 5.50 -13.51 18.44
CA LYS A 466 4.12 -13.84 18.83
C LYS A 466 3.47 -14.86 17.92
N ILE A 467 3.61 -14.71 16.62
CA ILE A 467 3.16 -15.71 15.65
C ILE A 467 3.77 -17.04 16.03
N SER A 468 5.08 -17.10 16.29
CA SER A 468 5.77 -18.31 16.71
C SER A 468 5.25 -18.91 18.02
N ALA A 469 4.81 -18.10 18.97
CA ALA A 469 4.32 -18.59 20.26
C ALA A 469 2.87 -19.08 20.18
N GLU A 470 2.03 -18.38 19.44
CA GLU A 470 0.58 -18.54 19.48
C GLU A 470 0.05 -19.49 18.39
N PHE A 471 0.60 -19.55 17.19
CA PHE A 471 0.21 -20.48 16.14
C PHE A 471 0.94 -21.80 16.27
#